data_9c0bf616705533a60c4ddc36efaff11c
#
_entry.id   9c0bf616705533a60c4ddc36efaff11c
#
_cell.length_a   1.000
_cell.length_b   1.000
_cell.length_c   1.000
_cell.angle_alpha   90.00
_cell.angle_beta   90.00
_cell.angle_gamma   90.00
#
_symmetry.space_group_name_H-M   'P 1'
#
loop_
_entity.id
_entity.type
_entity.pdbx_description
1 polymer ?
#
loop_
_entity_poly.entity_id
_entity_poly.type
_entity_poly.pdbx_seq_one_letter_code
_entity_poly.pdbx_strand_id
1 'polypeptide(L)'
;EIIEIDFILIGMDVVSLEKVAKIAVYVPPNTLPWDDAVQLALDYVEIPYDKVWDEEVLQGKLKDYDWLHLHHEDFTGQYGKFFAAYGSSPWYLMQKQTNENMASKLGYSKVSQLKLAVVRKLRDYVNGGGFMFTMCSGTTTPDIALASQYTDICDVMYDGDPADPNANDKLDYSECMVFQNFKILQNPYVYEYSDIDITDQELMTGQYNDYFTLFDFSAKIDPVPSMLTQCHTAAVKGYLGQESGFREEFIKPSMTILAKNNGTDWVRYIHGNLGRGTFTLYGGYDPEDYQ
;
A
#
# COMPACT_ATOMS: atom_id res chain seq x y z
N GLU A 1 -26.99 -10.87 16.65
CA GLU A 1 -28.03 -11.15 15.62
C GLU A 1 -27.33 -11.77 14.43
N ILE A 2 -27.61 -13.05 14.18
CA ILE A 2 -27.08 -13.77 13.01
C ILE A 2 -27.96 -13.33 11.85
N ILE A 3 -27.38 -12.58 10.92
CA ILE A 3 -28.05 -12.31 9.63
C ILE A 3 -27.96 -13.61 8.83
N GLU A 4 -29.03 -14.40 8.85
CA GLU A 4 -29.21 -15.50 7.90
C GLU A 4 -29.44 -14.88 6.51
N ILE A 5 -28.40 -14.88 5.70
CA ILE A 5 -28.52 -14.58 4.28
C ILE A 5 -28.90 -15.90 3.60
N ASP A 6 -30.16 -16.04 3.25
CA ASP A 6 -30.65 -17.14 2.44
C ASP A 6 -30.11 -17.01 0.99
N PHE A 7 -28.95 -17.60 0.75
CA PHE A 7 -28.46 -17.79 -0.61
C PHE A 7 -29.04 -19.06 -1.20
N ILE A 8 -29.84 -18.94 -2.25
CA ILE A 8 -30.17 -20.08 -3.12
C ILE A 8 -28.93 -20.36 -3.97
N LEU A 9 -28.08 -21.24 -3.49
CA LEU A 9 -26.83 -21.62 -4.17
C LEU A 9 -27.01 -22.94 -4.90
N ILE A 10 -27.00 -22.89 -6.21
CA ILE A 10 -26.91 -24.07 -7.05
C ILE A 10 -25.41 -24.41 -7.24
N GLY A 11 -24.90 -25.34 -6.44
CA GLY A 11 -23.59 -25.96 -6.69
C GLY A 11 -22.37 -25.19 -6.16
N MET A 12 -22.51 -24.37 -5.12
CA MET A 12 -21.40 -23.68 -4.48
C MET A 12 -21.14 -24.21 -3.07
N ASP A 13 -19.87 -24.46 -2.75
CA ASP A 13 -19.47 -24.74 -1.37
C ASP A 13 -19.53 -23.42 -0.56
N VAL A 14 -20.34 -23.40 0.47
CA VAL A 14 -20.40 -22.27 1.43
C VAL A 14 -19.35 -22.50 2.49
N VAL A 15 -18.39 -21.58 2.61
CA VAL A 15 -17.46 -21.54 3.75
C VAL A 15 -18.05 -20.64 4.81
N SER A 16 -18.43 -21.21 5.94
CA SER A 16 -18.86 -20.44 7.09
C SER A 16 -17.67 -19.69 7.67
N LEU A 17 -17.76 -18.36 7.75
CA LEU A 17 -16.76 -17.58 8.48
C LEU A 17 -16.97 -17.80 9.97
N GLU A 18 -15.94 -18.26 10.66
CA GLU A 18 -15.97 -18.48 12.11
C GLU A 18 -16.12 -17.15 12.86
N LYS A 19 -15.65 -16.06 12.28
CA LYS A 19 -15.66 -14.72 12.86
C LYS A 19 -15.75 -13.65 11.76
N VAL A 20 -16.55 -12.63 12.00
CA VAL A 20 -16.51 -11.43 11.15
C VAL A 20 -15.19 -10.69 11.38
N ALA A 21 -14.42 -10.49 10.33
CA ALA A 21 -13.16 -9.75 10.41
C ALA A 21 -13.41 -8.29 10.82
N LYS A 22 -12.65 -7.80 11.78
CA LYS A 22 -12.61 -6.37 12.09
C LYS A 22 -11.62 -5.69 11.17
N ILE A 23 -12.12 -4.74 10.39
CA ILE A 23 -11.35 -4.03 9.35
C ILE A 23 -10.99 -2.64 9.84
N ALA A 24 -9.72 -2.28 9.74
CA ALA A 24 -9.23 -0.92 9.86
C ALA A 24 -8.78 -0.41 8.48
N VAL A 25 -9.23 0.79 8.11
CA VAL A 25 -8.72 1.51 6.94
C VAL A 25 -7.87 2.67 7.43
N TYR A 26 -6.61 2.69 6.99
CA TYR A 26 -5.67 3.74 7.38
C TYR A 26 -5.88 4.96 6.47
N VAL A 27 -6.46 6.00 7.01
CA VAL A 27 -6.79 7.24 6.29
C VAL A 27 -6.67 8.45 7.21
N PRO A 28 -6.34 9.64 6.68
CA PRO A 28 -6.37 10.88 7.44
C PRO A 28 -7.75 11.16 8.05
N PRO A 29 -7.83 11.81 9.22
CA PRO A 29 -9.10 12.25 9.76
C PRO A 29 -9.74 13.26 8.78
N ASN A 30 -11.03 13.17 8.57
CA ASN A 30 -11.84 13.98 7.63
C ASN A 30 -11.77 13.56 6.15
N THR A 31 -11.11 12.48 5.79
CA THR A 31 -11.25 11.88 4.47
C THR A 31 -12.68 11.38 4.29
N LEU A 32 -13.29 11.77 3.19
CA LEU A 32 -14.67 11.36 2.85
C LEU A 32 -14.62 10.05 2.06
N PRO A 33 -15.67 9.20 2.12
CA PRO A 33 -15.66 7.91 1.41
C PRO A 33 -15.40 8.02 -0.09
N TRP A 34 -15.86 9.09 -0.74
CA TRP A 34 -15.63 9.31 -2.17
C TRP A 34 -14.23 9.80 -2.54
N ASP A 35 -13.39 10.12 -1.54
CA ASP A 35 -11.99 10.46 -1.76
C ASP A 35 -11.11 9.20 -1.76
N ASP A 36 -11.68 8.02 -1.46
CA ASP A 36 -10.99 6.74 -1.36
C ASP A 36 -11.90 5.62 -1.89
N ALA A 37 -11.48 4.99 -2.97
CA ALA A 37 -12.23 3.92 -3.63
C ALA A 37 -12.55 2.74 -2.72
N VAL A 38 -11.64 2.42 -1.79
CA VAL A 38 -11.84 1.29 -0.86
C VAL A 38 -12.91 1.60 0.16
N GLN A 39 -12.89 2.80 0.75
CA GLN A 39 -13.95 3.24 1.66
C GLN A 39 -15.32 3.25 0.94
N LEU A 40 -15.35 3.78 -0.29
CA LEU A 40 -16.57 3.81 -1.10
C LEU A 40 -17.09 2.39 -1.38
N ALA A 41 -16.21 1.45 -1.72
CA ALA A 41 -16.59 0.06 -1.97
C ALA A 41 -17.11 -0.62 -0.69
N LEU A 42 -16.45 -0.45 0.45
CA LEU A 42 -16.90 -1.00 1.73
C LEU A 42 -18.25 -0.43 2.16
N ASP A 43 -18.43 0.89 2.02
CA ASP A 43 -19.70 1.55 2.31
C ASP A 43 -20.82 1.05 1.36
N TYR A 44 -20.52 0.88 0.06
CA TYR A 44 -21.49 0.40 -0.92
C TYR A 44 -22.00 -1.02 -0.62
N VAL A 45 -21.11 -1.90 -0.17
CA VAL A 45 -21.46 -3.28 0.17
C VAL A 45 -21.82 -3.46 1.66
N GLU A 46 -21.94 -2.36 2.40
CA GLU A 46 -22.32 -2.33 3.83
C GLU A 46 -21.39 -3.15 4.73
N ILE A 47 -20.10 -3.26 4.39
CA ILE A 47 -19.08 -3.91 5.24
C ILE A 47 -18.56 -2.88 6.25
N PRO A 48 -18.73 -3.13 7.57
CA PRO A 48 -18.28 -2.20 8.60
C PRO A 48 -16.75 -2.16 8.69
N TYR A 49 -16.19 -0.96 8.83
CA TYR A 49 -14.77 -0.71 9.07
C TYR A 49 -14.58 0.49 9.99
N ASP A 50 -13.42 0.56 10.62
CA ASP A 50 -13.01 1.71 11.42
C ASP A 50 -11.88 2.47 10.69
N LYS A 51 -11.90 3.79 10.77
CA LYS A 51 -10.80 4.64 10.30
C LYS A 51 -9.74 4.74 11.41
N VAL A 52 -8.49 4.50 11.02
CA VAL A 52 -7.33 4.67 11.89
C VAL A 52 -6.30 5.54 11.19
N TRP A 53 -5.54 6.33 11.94
CA TRP A 53 -4.44 7.10 11.40
C TRP A 53 -3.23 7.05 12.34
N ASP A 54 -2.25 7.93 12.13
CA ASP A 54 -0.96 7.93 12.83
C ASP A 54 -1.11 7.77 14.36
N GLU A 55 -2.01 8.53 14.97
CA GLU A 55 -2.21 8.52 16.42
C GLU A 55 -2.72 7.17 16.92
N GLU A 56 -3.75 6.62 16.29
CA GLU A 56 -4.32 5.33 16.64
C GLU A 56 -3.30 4.20 16.48
N VAL A 57 -2.53 4.25 15.39
CA VAL A 57 -1.47 3.26 15.13
C VAL A 57 -0.39 3.32 16.20
N LEU A 58 0.11 4.52 16.54
CA LEU A 58 1.14 4.68 17.57
C LEU A 58 0.64 4.33 18.97
N GLN A 59 -0.66 4.52 19.25
CA GLN A 59 -1.30 4.07 20.50
C GLN A 59 -1.48 2.53 20.57
N GLY A 60 -1.16 1.81 19.49
CA GLY A 60 -1.23 0.35 19.44
C GLY A 60 -2.64 -0.22 19.27
N LYS A 61 -3.58 0.55 18.70
CA LYS A 61 -4.96 0.10 18.46
C LYS A 61 -5.07 -0.98 17.39
N LEU A 62 -4.05 -1.15 16.52
CA LEU A 62 -4.09 -2.14 15.44
C LEU A 62 -4.29 -3.58 15.92
N LYS A 63 -3.88 -3.89 17.15
CA LYS A 63 -4.08 -5.22 17.76
C LYS A 63 -5.57 -5.63 17.88
N ASP A 64 -6.48 -4.67 17.77
CA ASP A 64 -7.92 -4.89 17.90
C ASP A 64 -8.59 -5.22 16.57
N TYR A 65 -7.79 -5.24 15.47
CA TYR A 65 -8.24 -5.49 14.09
C TYR A 65 -7.60 -6.76 13.52
N ASP A 66 -8.36 -7.41 12.65
CA ASP A 66 -7.91 -8.62 11.93
C ASP A 66 -7.30 -8.26 10.56
N TRP A 67 -7.80 -7.18 9.93
CA TRP A 67 -7.37 -6.68 8.63
C TRP A 67 -7.09 -5.18 8.71
N LEU A 68 -5.90 -4.79 8.26
CA LEU A 68 -5.53 -3.38 8.02
C LEU A 68 -5.43 -3.15 6.51
N HIS A 69 -6.12 -2.12 6.03
CA HIS A 69 -6.05 -1.68 4.65
C HIS A 69 -5.28 -0.36 4.55
N LEU A 70 -4.28 -0.31 3.66
CA LEU A 70 -3.55 0.90 3.26
C LEU A 70 -3.85 1.18 1.79
N HIS A 71 -4.11 2.44 1.43
CA HIS A 71 -4.38 2.81 0.05
C HIS A 71 -3.39 3.88 -0.47
N HIS A 72 -3.69 5.15 -0.31
CA HIS A 72 -2.92 6.25 -0.92
C HIS A 72 -1.83 6.85 -0.03
N GLU A 73 -1.56 6.27 1.11
CA GLU A 73 -0.68 6.89 2.09
C GLU A 73 0.79 6.83 1.68
N ASP A 74 1.43 7.99 1.77
CA ASP A 74 2.86 8.14 1.65
C ASP A 74 3.53 8.08 3.03
N PHE A 75 4.36 7.08 3.24
CA PHE A 75 5.13 6.91 4.47
C PHE A 75 6.54 7.51 4.40
N THR A 76 6.91 8.17 3.30
CA THR A 76 8.23 8.79 3.13
C THR A 76 8.29 10.22 3.67
N GLY A 77 7.15 10.89 3.78
CA GLY A 77 7.07 12.33 4.10
C GLY A 77 7.18 13.23 2.88
N GLN A 78 7.05 12.70 1.67
CA GLN A 78 7.13 13.45 0.41
C GLN A 78 5.75 13.80 -0.18
N TYR A 79 4.69 13.55 0.57
CA TYR A 79 3.29 13.91 0.25
C TYR A 79 2.83 13.43 -1.14
N GLY A 80 3.06 12.17 -1.44
CA GLY A 80 2.66 11.55 -2.70
C GLY A 80 3.55 11.93 -3.89
N LYS A 81 4.64 12.66 -3.65
CA LYS A 81 5.48 13.29 -4.70
C LYS A 81 4.69 14.22 -5.65
N PHE A 82 3.60 14.77 -5.16
CA PHE A 82 2.73 15.65 -5.92
C PHE A 82 3.22 17.09 -6.04
N PHE A 83 4.37 17.44 -5.45
CA PHE A 83 4.88 18.81 -5.42
C PHE A 83 4.99 19.43 -6.82
N ALA A 84 5.56 18.71 -7.79
CA ALA A 84 5.79 19.24 -9.13
C ALA A 84 4.51 19.69 -9.84
N ALA A 85 3.44 18.91 -9.70
CA ALA A 85 2.16 19.19 -10.35
C ALA A 85 1.23 20.06 -9.49
N TYR A 86 1.28 19.92 -8.17
CA TYR A 86 0.24 20.41 -7.26
C TYR A 86 0.78 21.22 -6.07
N GLY A 87 2.07 21.58 -6.03
CA GLY A 87 2.71 22.23 -4.88
C GLY A 87 2.07 23.55 -4.40
N SER A 88 1.28 24.21 -5.26
CA SER A 88 0.48 25.40 -4.90
C SER A 88 -1.01 25.14 -4.74
N SER A 89 -1.47 23.91 -4.94
CA SER A 89 -2.89 23.55 -4.87
C SER A 89 -3.37 23.57 -3.41
N PRO A 90 -4.58 24.09 -3.13
CA PRO A 90 -5.10 24.16 -1.76
C PRO A 90 -5.17 22.80 -1.05
N TRP A 91 -5.55 21.75 -1.76
CA TRP A 91 -5.63 20.40 -1.19
C TRP A 91 -4.24 19.87 -0.79
N TYR A 92 -3.21 20.08 -1.62
CA TYR A 92 -1.83 19.66 -1.33
C TYR A 92 -1.27 20.38 -0.10
N LEU A 93 -1.47 21.72 -0.03
CA LEU A 93 -1.05 22.52 1.11
C LEU A 93 -1.79 22.10 2.40
N MET A 94 -3.07 21.76 2.29
CA MET A 94 -3.85 21.25 3.41
C MET A 94 -3.37 19.86 3.86
N GLN A 95 -3.08 18.96 2.94
CA GLN A 95 -2.49 17.65 3.24
C GLN A 95 -1.15 17.80 3.97
N LYS A 96 -0.25 18.64 3.45
CA LYS A 96 1.04 18.94 4.07
C LYS A 96 0.84 19.46 5.50
N GLN A 97 0.01 20.50 5.67
CA GLN A 97 -0.27 21.09 6.98
C GLN A 97 -0.88 20.08 7.97
N THR A 98 -1.76 19.21 7.51
CA THR A 98 -2.39 18.18 8.34
C THR A 98 -1.34 17.19 8.88
N ASN A 99 -0.43 16.73 8.02
CA ASN A 99 0.65 15.83 8.41
C ASN A 99 1.67 16.51 9.35
N GLU A 100 2.07 17.76 9.06
CA GLU A 100 2.97 18.53 9.91
C GLU A 100 2.38 18.79 11.30
N ASN A 101 1.09 19.13 11.38
CA ASN A 101 0.38 19.29 12.64
C ASN A 101 0.33 17.98 13.44
N MET A 102 0.11 16.85 12.77
CA MET A 102 0.10 15.55 13.43
C MET A 102 1.50 15.17 13.93
N ALA A 103 2.55 15.39 13.13
CA ALA A 103 3.93 15.16 13.56
C ALA A 103 4.26 15.98 14.81
N SER A 104 3.96 17.27 14.79
CA SER A 104 4.16 18.17 15.93
C SER A 104 3.36 17.73 17.16
N LYS A 105 2.08 17.38 17.00
CA LYS A 105 1.19 16.89 18.08
C LYS A 105 1.79 15.65 18.77
N LEU A 106 2.38 14.76 17.99
CA LEU A 106 2.94 13.50 18.47
C LEU A 106 4.42 13.60 18.88
N GLY A 107 5.01 14.82 18.83
CA GLY A 107 6.37 15.08 19.29
C GLY A 107 7.49 14.79 18.29
N TYR A 108 7.15 14.68 17.00
CA TYR A 108 8.13 14.51 15.93
C TYR A 108 8.46 15.84 15.26
N SER A 109 9.72 16.07 14.93
CA SER A 109 10.17 17.29 14.26
C SER A 109 9.93 17.28 12.75
N LYS A 110 9.81 16.08 12.13
CA LYS A 110 9.57 15.86 10.70
C LYS A 110 8.47 14.84 10.48
N VAL A 111 7.72 14.98 9.39
CA VAL A 111 6.70 14.02 8.98
C VAL A 111 7.33 12.67 8.65
N SER A 112 8.49 12.65 8.00
CA SER A 112 9.21 11.40 7.71
C SER A 112 9.54 10.58 8.96
N GLN A 113 9.91 11.25 10.06
CA GLN A 113 10.17 10.58 11.35
C GLN A 113 8.89 10.00 11.97
N LEU A 114 7.78 10.74 11.92
CA LEU A 114 6.48 10.23 12.34
C LEU A 114 6.09 9.00 11.52
N LYS A 115 6.16 9.10 10.19
CA LYS A 115 5.76 8.01 9.28
C LYS A 115 6.64 6.76 9.45
N LEU A 116 7.95 6.91 9.67
CA LEU A 116 8.83 5.79 10.01
C LEU A 116 8.38 5.09 11.31
N ALA A 117 8.02 5.86 12.35
CA ALA A 117 7.51 5.27 13.59
C ALA A 117 6.19 4.54 13.38
N VAL A 118 5.31 5.08 12.54
CA VAL A 118 4.05 4.43 12.14
C VAL A 118 4.36 3.12 11.41
N VAL A 119 5.19 3.12 10.38
CA VAL A 119 5.54 1.92 9.60
C VAL A 119 6.09 0.80 10.49
N ARG A 120 6.92 1.13 11.49
CA ARG A 120 7.39 0.14 12.46
C ARG A 120 6.24 -0.50 13.23
N LYS A 121 5.19 0.26 13.57
CA LYS A 121 3.97 -0.29 14.20
C LYS A 121 3.14 -1.15 13.25
N LEU A 122 3.07 -0.77 11.96
CA LEU A 122 2.44 -1.61 10.94
C LEU A 122 3.16 -2.95 10.81
N ARG A 123 4.49 -2.90 10.76
CA ARG A 123 5.33 -4.10 10.73
C ARG A 123 5.16 -4.96 11.97
N ASP A 124 5.11 -4.35 13.17
CA ASP A 124 4.87 -5.05 14.43
C ASP A 124 3.48 -5.72 14.44
N TYR A 125 2.46 -5.06 13.90
CA TYR A 125 1.11 -5.60 13.75
C TYR A 125 1.09 -6.86 12.89
N VAL A 126 1.70 -6.82 11.70
CA VAL A 126 1.81 -7.99 10.83
C VAL A 126 2.62 -9.09 11.52
N ASN A 127 3.80 -8.78 12.07
CA ASN A 127 4.63 -9.74 12.79
C ASN A 127 3.88 -10.42 13.96
N GLY A 128 2.94 -9.70 14.57
CA GLY A 128 2.07 -10.18 15.65
C GLY A 128 0.93 -11.11 15.22
N GLY A 129 0.64 -11.23 13.92
CA GLY A 129 -0.41 -12.10 13.38
C GLY A 129 -1.53 -11.35 12.63
N GLY A 130 -1.40 -10.03 12.41
CA GLY A 130 -2.35 -9.25 11.61
C GLY A 130 -2.20 -9.50 10.12
N PHE A 131 -3.27 -9.22 9.38
CA PHE A 131 -3.27 -9.19 7.92
C PHE A 131 -3.26 -7.74 7.41
N MET A 132 -2.36 -7.42 6.49
CA MET A 132 -2.27 -6.10 5.87
C MET A 132 -2.41 -6.20 4.36
N PHE A 133 -3.36 -5.46 3.79
CA PHE A 133 -3.54 -5.31 2.35
C PHE A 133 -3.17 -3.88 1.95
N THR A 134 -2.34 -3.74 0.90
CA THR A 134 -1.84 -2.43 0.49
C THR A 134 -2.04 -2.19 -0.99
N MET A 135 -2.33 -0.95 -1.35
CA MET A 135 -2.47 -0.47 -2.73
C MET A 135 -1.70 0.85 -2.90
N CYS A 136 -1.48 1.26 -4.15
CA CYS A 136 -0.86 2.53 -4.53
C CYS A 136 0.40 2.85 -3.69
N SER A 137 0.57 4.09 -3.23
CA SER A 137 1.72 4.50 -2.42
C SER A 137 1.92 3.68 -1.14
N GLY A 138 0.86 3.06 -0.61
CA GLY A 138 0.95 2.15 0.52
C GLY A 138 1.75 0.86 0.25
N THR A 139 2.13 0.57 -1.00
CA THR A 139 2.88 -0.64 -1.38
C THR A 139 4.37 -0.51 -1.16
N THR A 140 5.03 0.50 -1.70
CA THR A 140 6.49 0.64 -1.65
C THR A 140 6.96 1.60 -0.58
N THR A 141 6.17 2.65 -0.28
CA THR A 141 6.60 3.71 0.64
C THR A 141 6.88 3.24 2.07
N PRO A 142 6.24 2.19 2.62
CA PRO A 142 6.64 1.61 3.90
C PRO A 142 8.09 1.10 3.89
N ASP A 143 8.48 0.35 2.85
CA ASP A 143 9.84 -0.18 2.75
C ASP A 143 10.86 0.93 2.44
N ILE A 144 10.49 1.96 1.69
CA ILE A 144 11.32 3.15 1.46
C ILE A 144 11.57 3.88 2.78
N ALA A 145 10.54 4.06 3.61
CA ALA A 145 10.70 4.68 4.93
C ALA A 145 11.62 3.85 5.84
N LEU A 146 11.48 2.53 5.84
CA LEU A 146 12.35 1.64 6.61
C LEU A 146 13.80 1.67 6.10
N ALA A 147 14.00 1.62 4.79
CA ALA A 147 15.34 1.65 4.20
C ALA A 147 16.06 2.98 4.48
N SER A 148 15.33 4.10 4.51
CA SER A 148 15.90 5.44 4.73
C SER A 148 16.00 5.84 6.21
N GLN A 149 15.86 4.90 7.14
CA GLN A 149 15.82 5.21 8.57
C GLN A 149 17.05 5.97 9.14
N TYR A 150 18.18 5.93 8.46
CA TYR A 150 19.43 6.58 8.86
C TYR A 150 19.84 7.76 7.97
N THR A 151 18.98 8.17 7.04
CA THR A 151 19.28 9.22 6.09
C THR A 151 18.05 10.06 5.77
N ASP A 152 18.25 11.32 5.40
CA ASP A 152 17.17 12.20 4.98
C ASP A 152 16.96 12.11 3.47
N ILE A 153 15.75 11.76 3.06
CA ILE A 153 15.36 11.65 1.65
C ILE A 153 14.40 12.75 1.20
N CYS A 154 13.96 13.61 2.14
CA CYS A 154 13.05 14.71 1.88
C CYS A 154 13.83 15.95 1.46
N ASP A 155 13.46 16.57 0.33
CA ASP A 155 14.04 17.83 -0.12
C ASP A 155 13.32 19.03 0.52
N VAL A 156 13.92 20.20 0.43
CA VAL A 156 13.47 21.49 0.97
C VAL A 156 11.96 21.74 0.77
N MET A 157 11.39 21.32 -0.36
CA MET A 157 9.97 21.47 -0.65
C MET A 157 9.07 20.71 0.32
N TYR A 158 9.58 19.62 0.86
CA TYR A 158 8.79 18.74 1.73
C TYR A 158 8.89 19.15 3.19
N ASP A 159 10.08 19.34 3.72
CA ASP A 159 10.28 19.55 5.16
C ASP A 159 11.14 20.76 5.56
N GLY A 160 11.66 21.50 4.56
CA GLY A 160 12.33 22.78 4.76
C GLY A 160 13.86 22.71 4.82
N ASP A 161 14.47 21.52 4.81
CA ASP A 161 15.91 21.33 4.71
C ASP A 161 16.28 20.38 3.53
N PRO A 162 17.51 20.44 3.02
CA PRO A 162 17.90 19.65 1.86
C PRO A 162 18.04 18.17 2.22
N ALA A 163 17.62 17.30 1.31
CA ALA A 163 17.86 15.87 1.40
C ALA A 163 19.38 15.57 1.43
N ASP A 164 19.73 14.43 2.03
CA ASP A 164 21.10 13.95 2.01
C ASP A 164 21.50 13.51 0.58
N PRO A 165 22.49 14.18 -0.06
CA PRO A 165 22.88 13.84 -1.42
C PRO A 165 23.46 12.43 -1.59
N ASN A 166 23.86 11.80 -0.48
CA ASN A 166 24.38 10.43 -0.45
C ASN A 166 23.37 9.45 0.18
N ALA A 167 22.09 9.76 0.17
CA ALA A 167 21.08 8.92 0.82
C ALA A 167 21.10 7.48 0.27
N ASN A 168 21.24 7.30 -1.02
CA ASN A 168 21.29 5.97 -1.65
C ASN A 168 22.44 5.08 -1.16
N ASP A 169 23.55 5.66 -0.69
CA ASP A 169 24.69 4.92 -0.14
C ASP A 169 24.47 4.49 1.33
N LYS A 170 23.40 5.02 1.95
CA LYS A 170 23.07 4.81 3.37
C LYS A 170 21.81 3.99 3.60
N LEU A 171 21.18 3.52 2.53
CA LEU A 171 19.96 2.71 2.64
C LEU A 171 20.24 1.38 3.35
N ASP A 172 19.37 1.04 4.29
CA ASP A 172 19.43 -0.22 5.04
C ASP A 172 18.15 -1.03 4.81
N TYR A 173 18.25 -2.10 4.04
CA TYR A 173 17.12 -2.96 3.68
C TYR A 173 16.81 -4.05 4.72
N SER A 174 17.51 -4.08 5.85
CA SER A 174 17.38 -5.14 6.85
C SER A 174 15.99 -5.22 7.47
N GLU A 175 15.32 -4.07 7.65
CA GLU A 175 13.96 -3.99 8.18
C GLU A 175 12.87 -4.02 7.10
N CYS A 176 13.20 -3.87 5.82
CA CYS A 176 12.21 -3.91 4.74
C CYS A 176 11.45 -5.22 4.71
N MET A 177 10.18 -5.16 4.37
CA MET A 177 9.30 -6.34 4.32
C MET A 177 9.40 -7.05 2.98
N VAL A 178 9.38 -6.31 1.88
CA VAL A 178 9.23 -6.82 0.51
C VAL A 178 10.43 -6.56 -0.36
N PHE A 179 10.96 -5.33 -0.35
CA PHE A 179 11.94 -4.86 -1.33
C PHE A 179 13.36 -4.74 -0.77
N GLN A 180 14.35 -4.84 -1.66
CA GLN A 180 15.77 -4.70 -1.34
C GLN A 180 16.56 -4.19 -2.54
N ASN A 181 17.73 -3.59 -2.29
CA ASN A 181 18.69 -3.16 -3.32
C ASN A 181 18.19 -2.08 -4.29
N PHE A 182 17.06 -1.47 -4.02
CA PHE A 182 16.50 -0.38 -4.82
C PHE A 182 17.21 0.96 -4.54
N LYS A 183 17.01 1.93 -5.42
CA LYS A 183 17.47 3.31 -5.26
C LYS A 183 16.30 4.28 -5.18
N ILE A 184 16.43 5.25 -4.30
CA ILE A 184 15.43 6.32 -4.13
C ILE A 184 15.68 7.41 -5.17
N LEU A 185 14.60 7.91 -5.77
CA LEU A 185 14.60 9.06 -6.68
C LEU A 185 14.29 10.33 -5.86
N GLN A 186 15.35 11.04 -5.43
CA GLN A 186 15.21 12.19 -4.54
C GLN A 186 14.69 13.46 -5.23
N ASN A 187 14.79 13.55 -6.57
CA ASN A 187 14.34 14.72 -7.31
C ASN A 187 12.82 14.96 -7.08
N PRO A 188 12.39 16.10 -6.51
CA PRO A 188 10.99 16.37 -6.22
C PRO A 188 10.14 16.62 -7.49
N TYR A 189 10.76 16.74 -8.64
CA TYR A 189 10.09 16.88 -9.94
C TYR A 189 9.91 15.54 -10.67
N VAL A 190 10.39 14.45 -10.09
CA VAL A 190 10.16 13.08 -10.54
C VAL A 190 9.03 12.49 -9.70
N TYR A 191 8.06 11.87 -10.36
CA TYR A 191 6.84 11.40 -9.73
C TYR A 191 7.04 10.09 -8.97
N GLU A 192 7.93 9.22 -9.45
CA GLU A 192 8.25 7.95 -8.82
C GLU A 192 9.08 8.15 -7.54
N TYR A 193 8.88 7.28 -6.55
CA TYR A 193 9.66 7.30 -5.30
C TYR A 193 11.02 6.63 -5.45
N SER A 194 11.08 5.57 -6.25
CA SER A 194 12.25 4.72 -6.40
C SER A 194 12.27 4.01 -7.75
N ASP A 195 13.35 3.31 -8.04
CA ASP A 195 13.46 2.45 -9.21
C ASP A 195 12.74 1.09 -9.06
N ILE A 196 12.03 0.85 -7.97
CA ILE A 196 11.08 -0.27 -7.85
C ILE A 196 9.95 -0.10 -8.86
N ASP A 197 9.47 1.13 -9.03
CA ASP A 197 8.31 1.48 -9.85
C ASP A 197 8.59 1.27 -11.35
N ILE A 198 7.59 0.81 -12.08
CA ILE A 198 7.66 0.53 -13.53
C ILE A 198 6.96 1.59 -14.38
N THR A 199 6.45 2.66 -13.81
CA THR A 199 5.63 3.68 -14.49
C THR A 199 6.33 4.26 -15.72
N ASP A 200 7.64 4.51 -15.66
CA ASP A 200 8.43 5.00 -16.80
C ASP A 200 8.40 4.04 -18.00
N GLN A 201 8.41 2.74 -17.77
CA GLN A 201 8.37 1.72 -18.82
C GLN A 201 6.95 1.51 -19.35
N GLU A 202 5.94 1.60 -18.51
CA GLU A 202 4.55 1.50 -18.88
C GLU A 202 4.12 2.63 -19.82
N LEU A 203 4.56 3.85 -19.58
CA LEU A 203 4.32 5.00 -20.48
C LEU A 203 4.85 4.75 -21.90
N MET A 204 5.86 3.91 -22.07
CA MET A 204 6.43 3.55 -23.38
C MET A 204 5.59 2.48 -24.10
N THR A 205 4.88 1.63 -23.39
CA THR A 205 4.10 0.51 -23.97
C THR A 205 2.68 0.90 -24.34
N GLY A 206 2.16 1.98 -23.79
CA GLY A 206 0.81 2.51 -24.05
C GLY A 206 -0.29 1.82 -23.24
N GLN A 207 -1.24 2.61 -22.83
CA GLN A 207 -2.33 2.25 -21.91
C GLN A 207 -3.19 1.05 -22.37
N TYR A 208 -3.28 0.80 -23.68
CA TYR A 208 -4.10 -0.28 -24.22
C TYR A 208 -3.49 -1.69 -24.07
N ASN A 209 -2.22 -1.79 -23.70
CA ASN A 209 -1.51 -3.05 -23.57
C ASN A 209 -1.23 -3.43 -22.11
N ASP A 210 -1.78 -2.72 -21.16
CA ASP A 210 -1.58 -2.99 -19.75
C ASP A 210 -2.55 -4.07 -19.25
N TYR A 211 -2.19 -5.31 -19.47
CA TYR A 211 -2.88 -6.48 -18.94
C TYR A 211 -1.90 -7.35 -18.17
N PHE A 212 -2.32 -7.82 -17.02
CA PHE A 212 -1.56 -8.80 -16.25
C PHE A 212 -2.36 -10.08 -16.03
N THR A 213 -1.65 -11.16 -15.81
CA THR A 213 -2.24 -12.49 -15.59
C THR A 213 -2.07 -12.88 -14.14
N LEU A 214 -3.18 -13.28 -13.52
CA LEU A 214 -3.16 -13.94 -12.22
C LEU A 214 -2.64 -15.36 -12.43
N PHE A 215 -1.71 -15.81 -11.60
CA PHE A 215 -1.27 -17.19 -11.61
C PHE A 215 -2.39 -18.09 -11.09
N ASP A 216 -2.47 -19.28 -11.67
CA ASP A 216 -3.41 -20.29 -11.20
C ASP A 216 -3.17 -20.57 -9.71
N PHE A 217 -4.18 -20.37 -8.91
CA PHE A 217 -4.16 -20.79 -7.53
C PHE A 217 -5.41 -21.60 -7.20
N SER A 218 -5.31 -22.50 -6.23
CA SER A 218 -6.44 -23.26 -5.73
C SER A 218 -6.47 -23.18 -4.22
N ALA A 219 -7.59 -22.74 -3.66
CA ALA A 219 -7.80 -22.72 -2.21
C ALA A 219 -7.65 -24.11 -1.55
N LYS A 220 -7.72 -25.19 -2.34
CA LYS A 220 -7.50 -26.58 -1.87
C LYS A 220 -6.01 -26.93 -1.74
N ILE A 221 -5.14 -26.21 -2.44
CA ILE A 221 -3.69 -26.50 -2.53
C ILE A 221 -2.88 -25.39 -1.91
N ASP A 222 -3.42 -24.17 -1.89
CA ASP A 222 -2.75 -23.00 -1.34
C ASP A 222 -2.72 -23.09 0.19
N PRO A 223 -1.53 -22.99 0.83
CA PRO A 223 -1.44 -22.96 2.29
C PRO A 223 -1.99 -21.68 2.90
N VAL A 224 -2.24 -20.65 2.09
CA VAL A 224 -2.90 -19.41 2.53
C VAL A 224 -4.40 -19.58 2.32
N PRO A 225 -5.25 -19.52 3.38
CA PRO A 225 -6.69 -19.55 3.22
C PRO A 225 -7.14 -18.30 2.47
N SER A 226 -7.26 -18.40 1.17
CA SER A 226 -7.78 -17.29 0.35
C SER A 226 -9.27 -17.47 0.17
N MET A 227 -10.00 -16.37 0.30
CA MET A 227 -11.40 -16.33 -0.04
C MET A 227 -11.52 -16.44 -1.55
N LEU A 228 -12.14 -17.50 -2.03
CA LEU A 228 -12.43 -17.67 -3.44
C LEU A 228 -13.44 -16.63 -3.88
N THR A 229 -13.01 -15.71 -4.70
CA THR A 229 -13.94 -14.99 -5.54
C THR A 229 -14.25 -15.90 -6.75
N GLN A 230 -15.50 -15.95 -7.17
CA GLN A 230 -15.90 -16.69 -8.37
C GLN A 230 -15.57 -15.93 -9.67
N CYS A 231 -14.65 -14.99 -9.63
CA CYS A 231 -14.17 -14.35 -10.82
C CYS A 231 -13.20 -15.31 -11.54
N HIS A 232 -13.67 -15.89 -12.62
CA HIS A 232 -12.88 -16.80 -13.45
C HIS A 232 -12.00 -16.04 -14.46
N THR A 233 -11.69 -14.79 -14.20
CA THR A 233 -10.86 -13.94 -15.07
C THR A 233 -9.40 -14.21 -14.76
N ALA A 234 -8.68 -14.80 -15.71
CA ALA A 234 -7.24 -14.99 -15.60
C ALA A 234 -6.43 -13.76 -16.03
N ALA A 235 -7.00 -12.89 -16.86
CA ALA A 235 -6.37 -11.69 -17.34
C ALA A 235 -7.14 -10.45 -16.83
N VAL A 236 -6.43 -9.51 -16.23
CA VAL A 236 -6.98 -8.30 -15.64
C VAL A 236 -6.36 -7.09 -16.31
N LYS A 237 -7.18 -6.09 -16.65
CA LYS A 237 -6.69 -4.78 -17.12
C LYS A 237 -5.96 -4.11 -15.94
N GLY A 238 -4.75 -3.63 -16.21
CA GLY A 238 -3.96 -2.91 -15.25
C GLY A 238 -4.23 -1.42 -15.27
N TYR A 239 -3.51 -0.72 -14.42
CA TYR A 239 -3.46 0.73 -14.33
C TYR A 239 -2.03 1.21 -14.51
N LEU A 240 -1.85 2.25 -15.34
CA LEU A 240 -0.56 2.89 -15.56
C LEU A 240 -0.46 4.15 -14.70
N GLY A 241 0.27 4.05 -13.63
CA GLY A 241 0.48 5.17 -12.72
C GLY A 241 1.53 4.87 -11.67
N GLN A 242 1.79 5.83 -10.83
CA GLN A 242 2.73 5.69 -9.72
C GLN A 242 2.36 4.48 -8.86
N GLU A 243 3.35 3.64 -8.55
CA GLU A 243 3.20 2.46 -7.68
C GLU A 243 2.19 1.42 -8.21
N SER A 244 2.01 1.38 -9.53
CA SER A 244 1.08 0.45 -10.17
C SER A 244 1.72 -0.90 -10.52
N GLY A 245 3.03 -1.04 -10.40
CA GLY A 245 3.77 -2.28 -10.63
C GLY A 245 5.21 -2.19 -10.15
N PHE A 246 5.84 -3.35 -10.02
CA PHE A 246 7.12 -3.48 -9.35
C PHE A 246 8.11 -4.29 -10.19
N ARG A 247 9.38 -3.84 -10.27
CA ARG A 247 10.46 -4.62 -10.89
C ARG A 247 10.81 -5.81 -10.01
N GLU A 248 10.75 -7.00 -10.59
CA GLU A 248 10.99 -8.27 -9.89
C GLU A 248 12.36 -8.35 -9.21
N GLU A 249 13.40 -7.75 -9.80
CA GLU A 249 14.77 -7.79 -9.28
C GLU A 249 14.91 -7.20 -7.87
N PHE A 250 14.01 -6.30 -7.47
CA PHE A 250 14.03 -5.69 -6.12
C PHE A 250 13.21 -6.47 -5.10
N ILE A 251 12.43 -7.46 -5.52
CA ILE A 251 11.57 -8.24 -4.63
C ILE A 251 12.42 -9.30 -3.91
N LYS A 252 12.27 -9.38 -2.59
CA LYS A 252 12.96 -10.39 -1.79
C LYS A 252 12.53 -11.81 -2.21
N PRO A 253 13.47 -12.78 -2.29
CA PRO A 253 13.14 -14.16 -2.71
C PRO A 253 12.14 -14.90 -1.81
N SER A 254 11.88 -14.38 -0.62
CA SER A 254 10.89 -14.95 0.32
C SER A 254 9.46 -14.58 0.00
N MET A 255 9.23 -13.70 -0.99
CA MET A 255 7.89 -13.29 -1.40
C MET A 255 7.30 -14.25 -2.43
N THR A 256 5.97 -14.32 -2.43
CA THR A 256 5.21 -15.06 -3.44
C THR A 256 4.63 -14.07 -4.44
N ILE A 257 4.99 -14.23 -5.71
CA ILE A 257 4.43 -13.43 -6.80
C ILE A 257 3.14 -14.09 -7.26
N LEU A 258 2.02 -13.35 -7.20
CA LEU A 258 0.69 -13.84 -7.54
C LEU A 258 0.21 -13.35 -8.91
N ALA A 259 0.76 -12.25 -9.41
CA ALA A 259 0.43 -11.72 -10.74
C ALA A 259 1.60 -11.00 -11.37
N LYS A 260 1.70 -11.09 -12.70
CA LYS A 260 2.78 -10.51 -13.50
C LYS A 260 2.26 -10.14 -14.88
N ASN A 261 2.78 -9.07 -15.46
CA ASN A 261 2.54 -8.74 -16.86
C ASN A 261 3.18 -9.80 -17.77
N ASN A 262 2.42 -10.29 -18.73
CA ASN A 262 2.87 -11.35 -19.63
C ASN A 262 4.11 -10.92 -20.44
N GLY A 263 5.15 -11.75 -20.37
CA GLY A 263 6.39 -11.54 -21.12
C GLY A 263 7.32 -10.45 -20.59
N THR A 264 7.06 -9.97 -19.39
CA THR A 264 7.86 -8.97 -18.68
C THR A 264 8.30 -9.46 -17.31
N ASP A 265 9.16 -8.69 -16.65
CA ASP A 265 9.54 -8.81 -15.23
C ASP A 265 8.70 -7.91 -14.31
N TRP A 266 7.58 -7.38 -14.80
CA TRP A 266 6.71 -6.45 -14.07
C TRP A 266 5.72 -7.21 -13.21
N VAL A 267 5.89 -7.08 -11.93
CA VAL A 267 5.04 -7.75 -10.92
C VAL A 267 3.93 -6.81 -10.50
N ARG A 268 2.70 -7.35 -10.43
CA ARG A 268 1.49 -6.61 -10.05
C ARG A 268 0.94 -6.99 -8.68
N TYR A 269 1.20 -8.19 -8.26
CA TYR A 269 0.60 -8.72 -7.05
C TYR A 269 1.59 -9.58 -6.28
N ILE A 270 1.84 -9.22 -5.03
CA ILE A 270 2.83 -9.86 -4.16
C ILE A 270 2.15 -10.26 -2.86
N HIS A 271 2.45 -11.45 -2.37
CA HIS A 271 2.07 -11.91 -1.03
C HIS A 271 3.31 -12.27 -0.23
N GLY A 272 3.28 -11.95 1.06
CA GLY A 272 4.37 -12.24 1.97
C GLY A 272 3.92 -12.61 3.37
N ASN A 273 4.83 -13.24 4.10
CA ASN A 273 4.66 -13.57 5.50
C ASN A 273 5.68 -12.79 6.33
N LEU A 274 5.26 -12.30 7.49
CA LEU A 274 6.14 -11.70 8.48
C LEU A 274 5.74 -12.15 9.88
N GLY A 275 6.61 -12.93 10.52
CA GLY A 275 6.29 -13.53 11.81
C GLY A 275 5.07 -14.45 11.74
N ARG A 276 3.99 -14.09 12.44
CA ARG A 276 2.74 -14.87 12.45
C ARG A 276 1.66 -14.35 11.50
N GLY A 277 1.87 -13.17 10.91
CA GLY A 277 0.91 -12.52 10.05
C GLY A 277 1.35 -12.53 8.59
N THR A 278 0.47 -11.98 7.76
CA THR A 278 0.64 -11.94 6.32
C THR A 278 0.34 -10.55 5.79
N PHE A 279 0.84 -10.27 4.61
CA PHE A 279 0.54 -9.02 3.91
C PHE A 279 0.47 -9.25 2.41
N THR A 280 -0.21 -8.35 1.74
CA THR A 280 -0.40 -8.41 0.29
C THR A 280 -0.27 -7.02 -0.30
N LEU A 281 0.54 -6.90 -1.35
CA LEU A 281 0.71 -5.69 -2.13
C LEU A 281 0.02 -5.86 -3.48
N TYR A 282 -0.87 -4.95 -3.82
CA TYR A 282 -1.59 -4.94 -5.08
C TYR A 282 -1.30 -3.65 -5.85
N GLY A 283 -0.54 -3.78 -6.92
CA GLY A 283 -0.37 -2.77 -7.95
C GLY A 283 -1.23 -3.10 -9.17
N GLY A 284 -1.71 -2.14 -9.91
CA GLY A 284 -2.43 -2.40 -11.15
C GLY A 284 -3.95 -2.32 -11.07
N TYR A 285 -4.51 -1.65 -10.10
CA TYR A 285 -5.91 -1.24 -10.12
C TYR A 285 -6.10 0.07 -10.91
N ASP A 286 -7.24 0.20 -11.57
CA ASP A 286 -7.62 1.45 -12.24
C ASP A 286 -8.55 2.26 -11.31
N PRO A 287 -8.10 3.39 -10.75
CA PRO A 287 -8.93 4.18 -9.84
C PRO A 287 -10.05 4.93 -10.55
N GLU A 288 -10.04 4.99 -11.88
CA GLU A 288 -11.08 5.66 -12.68
C GLU A 288 -12.14 4.68 -13.21
N ASP A 289 -11.93 3.38 -13.12
CA ASP A 289 -12.85 2.36 -13.62
C ASP A 289 -13.82 1.89 -12.53
N TYR A 290 -14.70 2.80 -12.13
CA TYR A 290 -15.76 2.55 -11.14
C TYR A 290 -17.09 2.09 -11.76
N GLN A 291 -17.11 1.61 -12.99
CA GLN A 291 -18.35 1.24 -13.69
C GLN A 291 -18.62 -0.26 -13.65
#